data_943a6d566711eeba2de5653e4fbbd630
#
_entry.id   943a6d566711eeba2de5653e4fbbd630
#
_cell.length_a   1.000
_cell.length_b   1.000
_cell.length_c   1.000
_cell.angle_alpha   90.00
_cell.angle_beta   90.00
_cell.angle_gamma   90.00
#
_symmetry.space_group_name_H-M   'P 1'
#
loop_
_entity.id
_entity.type
_entity.pdbx_description
1 polymer ?
#
loop_
_entity_poly.entity_id
_entity_poly.type
_entity_poly.pdbx_seq_one_letter_code
_entity_poly.pdbx_strand_id
1 'polypeptide(L)'
;MRKQIRGLDQASTNAQDGVSAVQTAEGALTEVHSMLQRMNELAVQSANGTNAQSDRQAIQDEIDQLATEIDRVSETTKFNEIYLLKGDTKTASKANFMKSTYVMGKDLFAKGGKTKLSADQLKEELAKGNRVYTVAEANAGDQTDANIAEAGKDYVYATKLYDAKGKEVSAEQIADSKNADGSTATNYYVNEKGAVANAIAITAADAKAKNIQPFDVNGELSFNLHVGADSAADNKIAVKIESMSAAGIGVKDLKVDTEDDATAAIDRIAEAVAKVSSQRSALGAVQNRLEHTIDNLDNVVENTTAAESRIRDTDMAEEMVNYSKNNIL
;
A
#
# COMPACT_ATOMS: atom_id res chain seq x y z
N MET A 1 -36.08 -6.61 -28.89
CA MET A 1 -34.89 -7.23 -29.50
C MET A 1 -33.91 -6.19 -30.00
N ARG A 2 -34.11 -5.36 -31.01
CA ARG A 2 -33.09 -4.39 -31.52
C ARG A 2 -32.52 -3.44 -30.45
N LYS A 3 -33.38 -2.88 -29.57
CA LYS A 3 -32.89 -2.05 -28.44
C LYS A 3 -32.01 -2.83 -27.52
N GLN A 4 -32.30 -4.11 -27.25
CA GLN A 4 -31.50 -4.99 -26.39
C GLN A 4 -30.17 -5.32 -27.06
N ILE A 5 -30.17 -5.71 -28.34
CA ILE A 5 -28.95 -5.98 -29.11
C ILE A 5 -27.99 -4.80 -29.02
N ARG A 6 -28.44 -3.58 -29.37
CA ARG A 6 -27.62 -2.37 -29.30
C ARG A 6 -27.16 -2.05 -27.88
N GLY A 7 -27.98 -2.37 -26.87
CA GLY A 7 -27.59 -2.18 -25.46
C GLY A 7 -26.51 -3.16 -25.03
N LEU A 8 -26.60 -4.41 -25.48
CA LEU A 8 -25.61 -5.45 -25.18
C LEU A 8 -24.29 -5.22 -25.95
N ASP A 9 -24.35 -4.78 -27.21
CA ASP A 9 -23.17 -4.38 -27.99
C ASP A 9 -22.41 -3.25 -27.30
N GLN A 10 -23.13 -2.24 -26.81
CA GLN A 10 -22.51 -1.14 -26.06
C GLN A 10 -21.95 -1.63 -24.71
N ALA A 11 -22.64 -2.58 -24.05
CA ALA A 11 -22.15 -3.18 -22.82
C ALA A 11 -20.87 -3.99 -23.03
N SER A 12 -20.76 -4.73 -24.15
CA SER A 12 -19.52 -5.43 -24.53
C SER A 12 -18.40 -4.44 -24.79
N THR A 13 -18.65 -3.34 -25.50
CA THR A 13 -17.67 -2.25 -25.71
C THR A 13 -17.21 -1.64 -24.37
N ASN A 14 -18.16 -1.33 -23.47
CA ASN A 14 -17.83 -0.79 -22.15
C ASN A 14 -16.95 -1.77 -21.32
N ALA A 15 -17.21 -3.07 -21.45
CA ALA A 15 -16.41 -4.09 -20.78
C ALA A 15 -14.98 -4.15 -21.37
N GLN A 16 -14.82 -4.05 -22.71
CA GLN A 16 -13.53 -3.96 -23.38
C GLN A 16 -12.74 -2.72 -22.97
N ASP A 17 -13.39 -1.57 -22.84
CA ASP A 17 -12.77 -0.34 -22.32
C ASP A 17 -12.30 -0.56 -20.87
N GLY A 18 -13.11 -1.27 -20.07
CA GLY A 18 -12.72 -1.68 -18.71
C GLY A 18 -11.50 -2.57 -18.66
N VAL A 19 -11.40 -3.58 -19.53
CA VAL A 19 -10.22 -4.43 -19.66
C VAL A 19 -9.00 -3.60 -20.02
N SER A 20 -9.13 -2.67 -20.97
CA SER A 20 -8.02 -1.78 -21.38
C SER A 20 -7.54 -0.88 -20.26
N ALA A 21 -8.47 -0.34 -19.45
CA ALA A 21 -8.13 0.46 -18.28
C ALA A 21 -7.38 -0.36 -17.21
N VAL A 22 -7.86 -1.59 -16.93
CA VAL A 22 -7.23 -2.51 -15.97
C VAL A 22 -5.83 -2.91 -16.45
N GLN A 23 -5.66 -3.25 -17.71
CA GLN A 23 -4.36 -3.60 -18.29
C GLN A 23 -3.38 -2.42 -18.24
N THR A 24 -3.85 -1.20 -18.46
CA THR A 24 -3.02 0.01 -18.31
C THR A 24 -2.54 0.18 -16.87
N ALA A 25 -3.43 -0.02 -15.90
CA ALA A 25 -3.07 0.06 -14.48
C ALA A 25 -2.11 -1.07 -14.09
N GLU A 26 -2.34 -2.30 -14.57
CA GLU A 26 -1.49 -3.46 -14.27
C GLU A 26 -0.09 -3.32 -14.87
N GLY A 27 0.03 -2.77 -16.07
CA GLY A 27 1.32 -2.44 -16.68
C GLY A 27 2.12 -1.48 -15.81
N ALA A 28 1.50 -0.39 -15.36
CA ALA A 28 2.14 0.58 -14.48
C ALA A 28 2.50 -0.02 -13.10
N LEU A 29 1.63 -0.87 -12.53
CA LEU A 29 1.93 -1.58 -11.28
C LEU A 29 3.08 -2.58 -11.41
N THR A 30 3.31 -3.12 -12.60
CA THR A 30 4.47 -3.99 -12.88
C THR A 30 5.77 -3.17 -12.78
N GLU A 31 5.79 -1.95 -13.31
CA GLU A 31 6.94 -1.04 -13.16
C GLU A 31 7.15 -0.64 -11.69
N VAL A 32 6.08 -0.29 -10.96
CA VAL A 32 6.17 -0.01 -9.52
C VAL A 32 6.74 -1.21 -8.75
N HIS A 33 6.29 -2.42 -9.07
CA HIS A 33 6.79 -3.64 -8.45
C HIS A 33 8.30 -3.84 -8.72
N SER A 34 8.76 -3.60 -9.94
CA SER A 34 10.18 -3.69 -10.31
C SER A 34 11.03 -2.66 -9.57
N MET A 35 10.52 -1.43 -9.41
CA MET A 35 11.18 -0.39 -8.62
C MET A 35 11.28 -0.77 -7.14
N LEU A 36 10.21 -1.34 -6.56
CA LEU A 36 10.23 -1.83 -5.18
C LEU A 36 11.22 -2.99 -4.98
N GLN A 37 11.34 -3.90 -5.95
CA GLN A 37 12.37 -4.95 -5.92
C GLN A 37 13.77 -4.34 -5.91
N ARG A 38 14.02 -3.32 -6.75
CA ARG A 38 15.29 -2.61 -6.76
C ARG A 38 15.56 -1.88 -5.43
N MET A 39 14.55 -1.23 -4.86
CA MET A 39 14.67 -0.61 -3.53
C MET A 39 15.02 -1.65 -2.46
N ASN A 40 14.44 -2.85 -2.52
CA ASN A 40 14.75 -3.93 -1.58
C ASN A 40 16.21 -4.40 -1.71
N GLU A 41 16.73 -4.58 -2.94
CA GLU A 41 18.12 -4.90 -3.17
C GLU A 41 19.07 -3.85 -2.56
N LEU A 42 18.76 -2.58 -2.77
CA LEU A 42 19.51 -1.44 -2.24
C LEU A 42 19.47 -1.39 -0.70
N ALA A 43 18.30 -1.63 -0.10
CA ALA A 43 18.14 -1.67 1.35
C ALA A 43 18.96 -2.83 1.96
N VAL A 44 18.90 -4.03 1.35
CA VAL A 44 19.72 -5.17 1.78
C VAL A 44 21.22 -4.87 1.62
N GLN A 45 21.60 -4.22 0.53
CA GLN A 45 22.98 -3.78 0.34
C GLN A 45 23.41 -2.79 1.44
N SER A 46 22.58 -1.79 1.76
CA SER A 46 22.88 -0.80 2.79
C SER A 46 22.92 -1.40 4.20
N ALA A 47 22.12 -2.43 4.48
CA ALA A 47 22.13 -3.16 5.75
C ALA A 47 23.44 -3.91 6.02
N ASN A 48 24.30 -4.06 5.02
CA ASN A 48 25.59 -4.72 5.22
C ASN A 48 26.55 -3.81 5.99
N GLY A 49 27.04 -4.25 7.15
CA GLY A 49 27.96 -3.54 8.04
C GLY A 49 29.31 -3.20 7.41
N THR A 50 29.67 -3.76 6.24
CA THR A 50 30.93 -3.44 5.54
C THR A 50 30.86 -2.15 4.70
N ASN A 51 29.69 -1.58 4.49
CA ASN A 51 29.54 -0.38 3.70
C ASN A 51 29.99 0.88 4.45
N ALA A 52 30.72 1.75 3.76
CA ALA A 52 31.06 3.06 4.28
C ALA A 52 29.84 3.99 4.29
N GLN A 53 29.89 5.03 5.10
CA GLN A 53 28.79 6.02 5.16
C GLN A 53 28.53 6.71 3.80
N SER A 54 29.57 6.93 3.00
CA SER A 54 29.47 7.46 1.63
C SER A 54 28.65 6.54 0.71
N ASP A 55 28.84 5.23 0.86
CA ASP A 55 28.17 4.23 0.02
C ASP A 55 26.67 4.15 0.39
N ARG A 56 26.39 4.20 1.71
CA ARG A 56 24.99 4.28 2.19
C ARG A 56 24.29 5.54 1.73
N GLN A 57 24.99 6.68 1.69
CA GLN A 57 24.42 7.91 1.17
C GLN A 57 24.11 7.82 -0.34
N ALA A 58 24.98 7.21 -1.15
CA ALA A 58 24.70 6.97 -2.55
C ALA A 58 23.48 6.03 -2.75
N ILE A 59 23.35 5.02 -1.90
CA ILE A 59 22.17 4.13 -1.90
C ILE A 59 20.91 4.89 -1.49
N GLN A 60 20.99 5.77 -0.48
CA GLN A 60 19.86 6.63 -0.08
C GLN A 60 19.39 7.50 -1.24
N ASP A 61 20.32 8.13 -1.95
CA ASP A 61 19.99 8.99 -3.10
C ASP A 61 19.28 8.18 -4.21
N GLU A 62 19.67 6.92 -4.46
CA GLU A 62 19.01 6.05 -5.43
C GLU A 62 17.60 5.65 -4.95
N ILE A 63 17.41 5.34 -3.68
CA ILE A 63 16.09 5.03 -3.09
C ILE A 63 15.16 6.24 -3.18
N ASP A 64 15.65 7.45 -2.88
CA ASP A 64 14.86 8.68 -2.98
C ASP A 64 14.43 8.97 -4.43
N GLN A 65 15.28 8.67 -5.42
CA GLN A 65 14.94 8.76 -6.84
C GLN A 65 13.88 7.73 -7.25
N LEU A 66 14.01 6.48 -6.80
CA LEU A 66 13.02 5.44 -7.07
C LEU A 66 11.66 5.78 -6.44
N ALA A 67 11.64 6.32 -5.22
CA ALA A 67 10.40 6.79 -4.59
C ALA A 67 9.75 7.94 -5.39
N THR A 68 10.55 8.87 -5.91
CA THR A 68 10.08 9.96 -6.78
C THR A 68 9.52 9.41 -8.09
N GLU A 69 10.15 8.39 -8.66
CA GLU A 69 9.68 7.76 -9.90
C GLU A 69 8.37 6.99 -9.68
N ILE A 70 8.19 6.33 -8.53
CA ILE A 70 6.91 5.72 -8.14
C ILE A 70 5.82 6.80 -8.08
N ASP A 71 6.08 7.95 -7.45
CA ASP A 71 5.14 9.07 -7.42
C ASP A 71 4.82 9.55 -8.85
N ARG A 72 5.81 9.68 -9.72
CA ARG A 72 5.62 10.06 -11.12
C ARG A 72 4.73 9.06 -11.86
N VAL A 73 4.98 7.76 -11.73
CA VAL A 73 4.16 6.71 -12.36
C VAL A 73 2.71 6.80 -11.85
N SER A 74 2.52 6.98 -10.54
CA SER A 74 1.17 7.09 -9.98
C SER A 74 0.40 8.31 -10.47
N GLU A 75 1.11 9.43 -10.73
CA GLU A 75 0.52 10.69 -11.18
C GLU A 75 0.33 10.78 -12.69
N THR A 76 1.06 10.01 -13.48
CA THR A 76 1.01 10.08 -14.95
C THR A 76 0.18 8.96 -15.58
N THR A 77 -0.03 7.85 -14.89
CA THR A 77 -0.82 6.73 -15.42
C THR A 77 -2.29 7.08 -15.48
N LYS A 78 -2.79 7.29 -16.69
CA LYS A 78 -4.19 7.64 -16.94
C LYS A 78 -4.78 6.83 -18.09
N PHE A 79 -6.09 6.61 -18.02
CA PHE A 79 -6.91 6.06 -19.09
C PHE A 79 -8.11 6.99 -19.29
N ASN A 80 -8.30 7.49 -20.50
CA ASN A 80 -9.39 8.43 -20.83
C ASN A 80 -9.55 9.55 -19.78
N GLU A 81 -8.45 10.25 -19.46
CA GLU A 81 -8.36 11.35 -18.47
C GLU A 81 -8.57 10.97 -16.98
N ILE A 82 -8.89 9.71 -16.69
CA ILE A 82 -8.96 9.21 -15.31
C ILE A 82 -7.56 8.74 -14.88
N TYR A 83 -7.04 9.32 -13.81
CA TYR A 83 -5.78 8.88 -13.20
C TYR A 83 -6.03 7.60 -12.40
N LEU A 84 -5.45 6.48 -12.85
CA LEU A 84 -5.78 5.16 -12.31
C LEU A 84 -5.09 4.87 -10.98
N LEU A 85 -3.86 5.35 -10.78
CA LEU A 85 -3.03 5.02 -9.62
C LEU A 85 -2.92 6.15 -8.60
N LYS A 86 -3.40 7.35 -8.94
CA LYS A 86 -3.34 8.53 -8.08
C LYS A 86 -4.32 8.46 -6.90
N GLY A 87 -5.37 7.66 -7.04
CA GLY A 87 -6.51 7.62 -6.11
C GLY A 87 -7.48 8.78 -6.31
N ASP A 88 -8.55 8.82 -5.49
CA ASP A 88 -9.55 9.88 -5.52
C ASP A 88 -9.14 11.06 -4.64
N THR A 89 -8.86 12.20 -5.25
CA THR A 89 -8.47 13.45 -4.56
C THR A 89 -9.59 14.04 -3.71
N LYS A 90 -10.84 13.61 -3.89
CA LYS A 90 -12.00 14.10 -3.12
C LYS A 90 -12.13 13.42 -1.77
N THR A 91 -11.56 12.22 -1.63
CA THR A 91 -11.60 11.39 -0.42
C THR A 91 -10.21 11.24 0.18
N ALA A 92 -9.47 12.35 0.31
CA ALA A 92 -8.15 12.34 0.92
C ALA A 92 -8.23 11.79 2.36
N SER A 93 -7.30 10.90 2.70
CA SER A 93 -7.14 10.30 4.01
C SER A 93 -5.70 10.39 4.46
N LYS A 94 -5.43 9.96 5.70
CA LYS A 94 -4.06 9.80 6.20
C LYS A 94 -3.74 8.32 6.29
N ALA A 95 -2.68 7.90 5.63
CA ALA A 95 -2.08 6.60 5.86
C ALA A 95 -1.01 6.72 6.95
N ASN A 96 -1.08 5.85 7.94
CA ASN A 96 -0.14 5.82 9.04
C ASN A 96 0.84 4.66 8.83
N PHE A 97 2.13 4.97 8.95
CA PHE A 97 3.18 3.95 8.83
C PHE A 97 4.05 3.95 10.08
N MET A 98 4.54 2.77 10.46
CA MET A 98 5.50 2.65 11.55
C MET A 98 6.82 3.31 11.14
N LYS A 99 7.26 4.27 11.93
CA LYS A 99 8.59 4.84 11.89
C LYS A 99 9.47 4.08 12.87
N SER A 100 10.50 3.45 12.38
CA SER A 100 11.49 2.78 13.21
C SER A 100 12.28 3.81 14.02
N THR A 101 12.40 3.60 15.32
CA THR A 101 13.14 4.50 16.21
C THR A 101 13.57 3.77 17.47
N TYR A 102 14.49 4.36 18.23
CA TYR A 102 14.87 3.82 19.53
C TYR A 102 13.76 4.02 20.56
N VAL A 103 13.39 2.95 21.23
CA VAL A 103 12.52 2.95 22.41
C VAL A 103 13.38 2.81 23.64
N MET A 104 13.28 3.77 24.55
CA MET A 104 14.06 3.81 25.78
C MET A 104 13.17 3.40 26.96
N GLY A 105 13.55 2.34 27.65
CA GLY A 105 12.88 1.88 28.88
C GLY A 105 13.24 2.74 30.12
N LYS A 106 14.31 3.53 30.01
CA LYS A 106 14.82 4.44 31.05
C LYS A 106 15.26 5.76 30.43
N ASP A 107 15.42 6.77 31.27
CA ASP A 107 16.06 8.01 30.87
C ASP A 107 17.54 7.76 30.56
N LEU A 108 18.00 8.16 29.38
CA LEU A 108 19.38 8.00 28.93
C LEU A 108 20.05 9.37 28.79
N PHE A 109 21.37 9.39 29.04
CA PHE A 109 22.17 10.61 29.06
C PHE A 109 23.48 10.40 28.28
N ALA A 110 23.92 11.45 27.58
CA ALA A 110 25.24 11.46 26.98
C ALA A 110 26.33 11.55 28.06
N LYS A 111 27.58 11.20 27.73
CA LYS A 111 28.72 11.38 28.64
C LYS A 111 28.84 12.85 29.03
N GLY A 112 28.90 13.12 30.33
CA GLY A 112 28.92 14.49 30.88
C GLY A 112 27.58 15.23 30.80
N GLY A 113 26.52 14.58 30.30
CA GLY A 113 25.22 15.18 30.06
C GLY A 113 24.31 15.19 31.28
N LYS A 114 23.61 16.30 31.47
CA LYS A 114 22.57 16.47 32.52
C LYS A 114 21.14 16.38 31.97
N THR A 115 21.01 16.48 30.65
CA THR A 115 19.71 16.46 29.95
C THR A 115 19.46 15.09 29.37
N LYS A 116 18.22 14.62 29.45
CA LYS A 116 17.79 13.36 28.83
C LYS A 116 17.95 13.43 27.32
N LEU A 117 18.44 12.33 26.74
CA LEU A 117 18.51 12.17 25.30
C LEU A 117 17.12 11.90 24.72
N SER A 118 16.83 12.51 23.58
CA SER A 118 15.74 12.07 22.71
C SER A 118 16.14 10.84 21.89
N ALA A 119 15.18 10.17 21.24
CA ALA A 119 15.48 9.03 20.38
C ALA A 119 16.47 9.38 19.26
N ASP A 120 16.33 10.56 18.65
CA ASP A 120 17.22 11.04 17.59
C ASP A 120 18.62 11.35 18.11
N GLN A 121 18.71 11.96 19.29
CA GLN A 121 20.01 12.21 19.96
C GLN A 121 20.69 10.92 20.38
N LEU A 122 19.92 9.92 20.86
CA LEU A 122 20.45 8.59 21.16
C LEU A 122 21.04 7.95 19.90
N LYS A 123 20.32 8.02 18.77
CA LYS A 123 20.79 7.54 17.47
C LYS A 123 22.12 8.20 17.07
N GLU A 124 22.21 9.53 17.21
CA GLU A 124 23.45 10.26 16.92
C GLU A 124 24.62 9.84 17.80
N GLU A 125 24.41 9.70 19.12
CA GLU A 125 25.47 9.30 20.05
C GLU A 125 25.95 7.86 19.77
N LEU A 126 25.03 6.94 19.51
CA LEU A 126 25.36 5.56 19.15
C LEU A 126 26.09 5.49 17.79
N ALA A 127 25.68 6.27 16.79
CA ALA A 127 26.34 6.33 15.48
C ALA A 127 27.79 6.87 15.57
N LYS A 128 28.07 7.76 16.52
CA LYS A 128 29.42 8.24 16.84
C LYS A 128 30.25 7.22 17.63
N GLY A 129 29.66 6.10 18.05
CA GLY A 129 30.32 5.12 18.92
C GLY A 129 30.44 5.59 20.37
N ASN A 130 29.69 6.61 20.78
CA ASN A 130 29.72 7.12 22.13
C ASN A 130 28.94 6.21 23.09
N ARG A 131 29.42 6.13 24.34
CA ARG A 131 28.69 5.44 25.42
C ARG A 131 27.58 6.36 25.94
N VAL A 132 26.42 5.79 26.23
CA VAL A 132 25.29 6.45 26.86
C VAL A 132 25.06 5.87 28.24
N TYR A 133 24.50 6.65 29.15
CA TYR A 133 24.41 6.32 30.57
C TYR A 133 22.96 6.38 31.05
N THR A 134 22.62 5.58 32.04
CA THR A 134 21.30 5.55 32.68
C THR A 134 21.17 6.59 33.82
N VAL A 135 22.24 7.33 34.11
CA VAL A 135 22.30 8.35 35.16
C VAL A 135 22.86 9.66 34.60
N ALA A 136 22.24 10.77 34.96
CA ALA A 136 22.76 12.11 34.64
C ALA A 136 24.04 12.41 35.41
N GLU A 137 24.99 13.13 34.81
CA GLU A 137 26.18 13.60 35.51
C GLU A 137 25.88 14.91 36.27
N ALA A 138 25.35 14.77 37.49
CA ALA A 138 25.14 15.92 38.39
C ALA A 138 26.45 16.38 39.00
N ASN A 139 27.34 15.44 39.37
CA ASN A 139 28.70 15.67 39.86
C ASN A 139 29.69 14.85 39.08
N ALA A 140 30.97 15.27 39.05
CA ALA A 140 32.03 14.55 38.38
C ALA A 140 32.17 13.13 38.98
N GLY A 141 31.98 12.10 38.12
CA GLY A 141 32.09 10.69 38.51
C GLY A 141 30.75 9.98 38.77
N ASP A 142 29.61 10.64 38.62
CA ASP A 142 28.29 9.98 38.73
C ASP A 142 28.09 8.94 37.61
N GLN A 143 28.67 9.19 36.42
CA GLN A 143 28.64 8.27 35.29
C GLN A 143 29.83 7.27 35.36
N THR A 144 29.57 6.10 35.85
CA THR A 144 30.52 5.00 35.97
C THR A 144 30.23 3.90 34.94
N ASP A 145 31.18 2.95 34.77
CA ASP A 145 30.95 1.79 33.89
C ASP A 145 29.75 0.93 34.32
N ALA A 146 29.35 0.99 35.60
CA ALA A 146 28.13 0.31 36.09
C ALA A 146 26.81 0.97 35.62
N ASN A 147 26.86 2.23 35.15
CA ASN A 147 25.71 3.02 34.71
C ASN A 147 25.64 3.14 33.17
N ILE A 148 26.46 2.38 32.42
CA ILE A 148 26.39 2.34 30.96
C ILE A 148 25.07 1.67 30.57
N ALA A 149 24.36 2.29 29.66
CA ALA A 149 23.12 1.75 29.12
C ALA A 149 23.41 0.54 28.20
N GLU A 150 22.65 -0.53 28.39
CA GLU A 150 22.81 -1.76 27.64
C GLU A 150 21.69 -1.88 26.59
N ALA A 151 22.08 -2.18 25.33
CA ALA A 151 21.13 -2.49 24.27
C ALA A 151 20.32 -3.76 24.63
N GLY A 152 19.04 -3.75 24.33
CA GLY A 152 18.10 -4.83 24.65
C GLY A 152 17.57 -4.82 26.09
N LYS A 153 18.14 -4.00 26.97
CA LYS A 153 17.74 -3.87 28.38
C LYS A 153 17.27 -2.46 28.73
N ASP A 154 17.99 -1.46 28.31
CA ASP A 154 17.70 -0.06 28.61
C ASP A 154 17.14 0.68 27.39
N TYR A 155 17.46 0.27 26.19
CA TYR A 155 16.93 0.75 24.93
C TYR A 155 16.94 -0.33 23.85
N VAL A 156 16.03 -0.22 22.89
CA VAL A 156 15.92 -1.12 21.72
C VAL A 156 15.53 -0.32 20.50
N TYR A 157 16.09 -0.65 19.34
CA TYR A 157 15.60 -0.15 18.07
C TYR A 157 14.37 -0.95 17.66
N ALA A 158 13.22 -0.31 17.57
CA ALA A 158 11.94 -0.97 17.32
C ALA A 158 11.40 -0.65 15.92
N THR A 159 11.10 -1.70 15.17
CA THR A 159 10.37 -1.67 13.89
C THR A 159 8.89 -2.02 14.08
N LYS A 160 8.55 -2.69 15.18
CA LYS A 160 7.22 -3.17 15.53
C LYS A 160 6.95 -2.94 17.01
N LEU A 161 5.69 -2.75 17.35
CA LEU A 161 5.23 -2.63 18.72
C LEU A 161 4.12 -3.65 19.00
N TYR A 162 4.02 -4.07 20.25
CA TYR A 162 3.10 -5.12 20.71
C TYR A 162 2.24 -4.60 21.85
N ASP A 163 1.05 -5.14 21.99
CA ASP A 163 0.18 -4.89 23.15
C ASP A 163 0.68 -5.65 24.40
N ALA A 164 0.00 -5.44 25.53
CA ALA A 164 0.34 -6.11 26.80
C ALA A 164 0.25 -7.66 26.72
N LYS A 165 -0.47 -8.19 25.74
CA LYS A 165 -0.65 -9.63 25.52
C LYS A 165 0.38 -10.21 24.53
N GLY A 166 1.27 -9.35 23.99
CA GLY A 166 2.29 -9.76 23.01
C GLY A 166 1.76 -9.89 21.58
N LYS A 167 0.61 -9.29 21.27
CA LYS A 167 0.08 -9.27 19.92
C LYS A 167 0.56 -8.00 19.21
N GLU A 168 1.07 -8.14 18.00
CA GLU A 168 1.52 -7.01 17.16
C GLU A 168 0.38 -6.01 16.93
N VAL A 169 0.70 -4.73 17.02
CA VAL A 169 -0.24 -3.62 16.87
C VAL A 169 0.08 -2.88 15.57
N SER A 170 -0.92 -2.67 14.73
CA SER A 170 -0.75 -1.95 13.47
C SER A 170 -0.49 -0.45 13.69
N ALA A 171 0.11 0.19 12.68
CA ALA A 171 0.35 1.65 12.71
C ALA A 171 -0.94 2.46 12.95
N GLU A 172 -2.06 2.03 12.38
CA GLU A 172 -3.36 2.68 12.56
C GLU A 172 -3.88 2.54 14.00
N GLN A 173 -3.72 1.35 14.58
CA GLN A 173 -4.10 1.12 15.98
C GLN A 173 -3.27 1.97 16.94
N ILE A 174 -1.97 2.12 16.68
CA ILE A 174 -1.10 2.99 17.49
C ILE A 174 -1.50 4.47 17.30
N ALA A 175 -1.80 4.91 16.09
CA ALA A 175 -2.27 6.26 15.81
C ALA A 175 -3.57 6.58 16.56
N ASP A 176 -4.45 5.60 16.74
CA ASP A 176 -5.69 5.69 17.51
C ASP A 176 -5.54 5.37 19.00
N SER A 177 -4.34 5.04 19.46
CA SER A 177 -4.04 4.58 20.82
C SER A 177 -4.86 3.36 21.23
N LYS A 178 -4.90 2.34 20.36
CA LYS A 178 -5.64 1.08 20.55
C LYS A 178 -4.73 -0.12 20.61
N ASN A 179 -5.12 -1.11 21.37
CA ASN A 179 -4.52 -2.45 21.38
C ASN A 179 -4.95 -3.25 20.11
N ALA A 180 -4.31 -4.38 19.87
CA ALA A 180 -4.65 -5.27 18.77
C ALA A 180 -6.10 -5.81 18.82
N ASP A 181 -6.75 -5.81 19.99
CA ASP A 181 -8.15 -6.19 20.17
C ASP A 181 -9.14 -4.99 20.04
N GLY A 182 -8.64 -3.80 19.73
CA GLY A 182 -9.45 -2.57 19.59
C GLY A 182 -9.74 -1.83 20.90
N SER A 183 -9.32 -2.37 22.06
CA SER A 183 -9.45 -1.68 23.35
C SER A 183 -8.43 -0.53 23.45
N THR A 184 -8.67 0.43 24.36
CA THR A 184 -7.75 1.57 24.56
C THR A 184 -6.41 1.08 25.13
N ALA A 185 -5.31 1.48 24.49
CA ALA A 185 -3.95 1.16 24.93
C ALA A 185 -3.42 2.24 25.86
N THR A 186 -2.73 1.82 26.93
CA THR A 186 -1.97 2.72 27.80
C THR A 186 -0.48 2.70 27.43
N ASN A 187 0.06 1.51 27.19
CA ASN A 187 1.45 1.30 26.83
C ASN A 187 1.55 0.25 25.69
N TYR A 188 2.61 0.38 24.92
CA TYR A 188 3.05 -0.65 23.95
C TYR A 188 4.43 -1.16 24.36
N TYR A 189 4.79 -2.33 23.86
CA TYR A 189 5.99 -3.07 24.22
C TYR A 189 6.77 -3.41 22.95
N VAL A 190 8.11 -3.47 23.05
CA VAL A 190 8.99 -3.82 21.91
C VAL A 190 9.21 -5.32 21.77
N ASN A 191 8.64 -6.11 22.64
CA ASN A 191 8.86 -7.54 22.69
C ASN A 191 7.52 -8.28 22.53
N GLU A 192 7.50 -9.30 21.70
CA GLU A 192 6.34 -10.16 21.38
C GLU A 192 5.77 -10.94 22.58
N LYS A 193 6.41 -10.90 23.74
CA LYS A 193 5.86 -11.43 24.99
C LYS A 193 5.00 -10.39 25.73
N GLY A 194 4.94 -9.15 25.24
CA GLY A 194 4.15 -8.08 25.82
C GLY A 194 4.67 -7.60 27.18
N ALA A 195 3.75 -7.40 28.14
CA ALA A 195 4.06 -6.85 29.46
C ALA A 195 4.70 -7.90 30.38
N VAL A 196 5.94 -8.28 30.11
CA VAL A 196 6.76 -9.14 30.99
C VAL A 196 7.65 -8.32 31.91
N ALA A 197 8.22 -8.91 32.97
CA ALA A 197 9.14 -8.24 33.86
C ALA A 197 10.34 -7.69 33.08
N ASN A 198 10.68 -6.41 33.30
CA ASN A 198 11.73 -5.66 32.60
C ASN A 198 11.50 -5.48 31.08
N ALA A 199 10.28 -5.61 30.59
CA ALA A 199 9.96 -5.26 29.22
C ALA A 199 10.14 -3.76 28.97
N ILE A 200 10.79 -3.40 27.86
CA ILE A 200 10.89 -2.01 27.44
C ILE A 200 9.51 -1.60 26.89
N ALA A 201 8.94 -0.58 27.51
CA ALA A 201 7.61 -0.08 27.18
C ALA A 201 7.66 1.38 26.76
N ILE A 202 6.74 1.77 25.90
CA ILE A 202 6.50 3.16 25.51
C ILE A 202 5.02 3.50 25.75
N THR A 203 4.72 4.71 26.24
CA THR A 203 3.34 5.13 26.39
C THR A 203 2.64 5.24 25.04
N ALA A 204 1.33 5.03 24.99
CA ALA A 204 0.58 5.13 23.74
C ALA A 204 0.69 6.52 23.09
N ALA A 205 0.77 7.60 23.91
CA ALA A 205 0.97 8.95 23.43
C ALA A 205 2.36 9.15 22.78
N ASP A 206 3.43 8.65 23.44
CA ASP A 206 4.78 8.73 22.92
C ASP A 206 4.94 7.84 21.67
N ALA A 207 4.37 6.63 21.67
CA ALA A 207 4.39 5.74 20.54
C ALA A 207 3.75 6.40 19.30
N LYS A 208 2.60 7.02 19.47
CA LYS A 208 1.94 7.81 18.42
C LYS A 208 2.82 8.94 17.91
N ALA A 209 3.44 9.71 18.80
CA ALA A 209 4.24 10.87 18.42
C ALA A 209 5.58 10.50 17.78
N LYS A 210 6.22 9.41 18.24
CA LYS A 210 7.58 9.05 17.84
C LYS A 210 7.62 7.97 16.75
N ASN A 211 6.70 7.00 16.79
CA ASN A 211 6.73 5.81 15.93
C ASN A 211 5.72 5.86 14.78
N ILE A 212 4.82 6.82 14.73
CA ILE A 212 3.86 6.95 13.65
C ILE A 212 4.23 8.12 12.75
N GLN A 213 4.31 7.84 11.45
CA GLN A 213 4.49 8.83 10.41
C GLN A 213 3.22 8.88 9.54
N PRO A 214 2.39 9.93 9.69
CA PRO A 214 1.21 10.11 8.86
C PRO A 214 1.59 10.76 7.53
N PHE A 215 1.12 10.20 6.43
CA PHE A 215 1.18 10.81 5.10
C PHE A 215 -0.22 11.13 4.61
N ASP A 216 -0.38 12.26 3.93
CA ASP A 216 -1.60 12.56 3.21
C ASP A 216 -1.63 11.72 1.93
N VAL A 217 -2.67 10.92 1.79
CA VAL A 217 -2.89 10.07 0.62
C VAL A 217 -4.29 10.30 0.07
N ASN A 218 -4.45 10.14 -1.23
CA ASN A 218 -5.76 10.15 -1.86
C ASN A 218 -6.51 8.87 -1.49
N GLY A 219 -7.83 8.94 -1.42
CA GLY A 219 -8.66 7.78 -1.15
C GLY A 219 -8.68 6.77 -2.29
N GLU A 220 -9.41 5.67 -2.10
CA GLU A 220 -9.60 4.64 -3.13
C GLU A 220 -10.34 5.24 -4.34
N LEU A 221 -9.77 5.09 -5.54
CA LEU A 221 -10.47 5.36 -6.78
C LEU A 221 -11.47 4.23 -7.03
N SER A 222 -12.75 4.59 -7.18
CA SER A 222 -13.79 3.62 -7.52
C SER A 222 -14.61 4.13 -8.70
N PHE A 223 -14.71 3.32 -9.74
CA PHE A 223 -15.59 3.59 -10.87
C PHE A 223 -16.34 2.33 -11.30
N ASN A 224 -17.54 2.53 -11.84
CA ASN A 224 -18.41 1.43 -12.23
C ASN A 224 -18.48 1.33 -13.76
N LEU A 225 -18.22 0.16 -14.28
CA LEU A 225 -18.41 -0.21 -15.67
C LEU A 225 -19.83 -0.76 -15.83
N HIS A 226 -20.60 -0.18 -16.74
CA HIS A 226 -21.95 -0.64 -17.04
C HIS A 226 -21.90 -1.70 -18.13
N VAL A 227 -22.12 -2.95 -17.76
CA VAL A 227 -21.94 -4.15 -18.60
C VAL A 227 -23.28 -4.88 -18.86
N GLY A 228 -24.36 -4.15 -18.97
CA GLY A 228 -25.69 -4.71 -19.25
C GLY A 228 -26.56 -3.79 -20.10
N ALA A 229 -27.67 -4.31 -20.62
CA ALA A 229 -28.57 -3.58 -21.50
C ALA A 229 -29.61 -2.72 -20.75
N ASP A 230 -29.73 -2.86 -19.45
CA ASP A 230 -30.72 -2.18 -18.61
C ASP A 230 -30.09 -1.49 -17.39
N SER A 231 -30.87 -0.76 -16.62
CA SER A 231 -30.41 0.03 -15.47
C SER A 231 -30.23 -0.75 -14.16
N ALA A 232 -30.30 -2.07 -14.19
CA ALA A 232 -30.16 -2.89 -12.98
C ALA A 232 -28.79 -2.70 -12.31
N ALA A 233 -28.76 -2.72 -10.98
CA ALA A 233 -27.52 -2.56 -10.21
C ALA A 233 -26.53 -3.69 -10.49
N ASP A 234 -27.01 -4.88 -10.77
CA ASP A 234 -26.21 -6.08 -11.07
C ASP A 234 -25.44 -5.98 -12.41
N ASN A 235 -25.87 -5.04 -13.28
CA ASN A 235 -25.19 -4.74 -14.53
C ASN A 235 -23.99 -3.80 -14.37
N LYS A 236 -23.48 -3.64 -13.15
CA LYS A 236 -22.31 -2.80 -12.87
C LYS A 236 -21.19 -3.63 -12.27
N ILE A 237 -20.01 -3.49 -12.84
CA ILE A 237 -18.77 -4.03 -12.28
C ILE A 237 -17.98 -2.86 -11.71
N ALA A 238 -17.76 -2.86 -10.38
CA ALA A 238 -16.95 -1.86 -9.72
C ALA A 238 -15.47 -2.23 -9.87
N VAL A 239 -14.68 -1.27 -10.32
CA VAL A 239 -13.21 -1.31 -10.30
C VAL A 239 -12.74 -0.42 -9.16
N LYS A 240 -11.90 -0.95 -8.28
CA LYS A 240 -11.38 -0.26 -7.12
C LYS A 240 -9.87 -0.28 -7.16
N ILE A 241 -9.25 0.88 -7.03
CA ILE A 241 -7.80 1.03 -7.06
C ILE A 241 -7.40 1.96 -5.92
N GLU A 242 -6.58 1.45 -5.00
CA GLU A 242 -6.01 2.28 -3.94
C GLU A 242 -4.96 3.23 -4.50
N SER A 243 -4.64 4.28 -3.75
CA SER A 243 -3.53 5.16 -4.12
C SER A 243 -2.20 4.41 -4.07
N MET A 244 -1.51 4.36 -5.20
CA MET A 244 -0.22 3.67 -5.39
C MET A 244 0.95 4.67 -5.44
N SER A 245 0.78 5.86 -4.86
CA SER A 245 1.89 6.80 -4.63
C SER A 245 2.88 6.26 -3.61
N ALA A 246 4.10 6.75 -3.58
CA ALA A 246 5.11 6.38 -2.59
C ALA A 246 4.59 6.56 -1.15
N ALA A 247 3.81 7.62 -0.90
CA ALA A 247 3.11 7.83 0.37
C ALA A 247 2.02 6.77 0.61
N GLY A 248 1.22 6.43 -0.41
CA GLY A 248 0.14 5.46 -0.31
C GLY A 248 0.60 4.03 -0.03
N ILE A 249 1.75 3.63 -0.60
CA ILE A 249 2.34 2.31 -0.36
C ILE A 249 3.35 2.28 0.78
N GLY A 250 3.69 3.44 1.38
CA GLY A 250 4.52 3.52 2.59
C GLY A 250 6.03 3.57 2.37
N VAL A 251 6.50 3.80 1.14
CA VAL A 251 7.93 3.89 0.83
C VAL A 251 8.46 5.32 0.74
N LYS A 252 7.61 6.31 0.99
CA LYS A 252 8.05 7.69 1.07
C LYS A 252 8.90 7.92 2.31
N ASP A 253 9.96 8.72 2.17
CA ASP A 253 10.90 9.09 3.24
C ASP A 253 11.55 7.88 3.94
N LEU A 254 11.76 6.78 3.20
CA LEU A 254 12.57 5.65 3.70
C LEU A 254 14.00 6.10 3.96
N LYS A 255 14.57 5.65 5.08
CA LYS A 255 15.97 5.89 5.45
C LYS A 255 16.76 4.59 5.43
N VAL A 256 17.96 4.65 4.88
CA VAL A 256 18.91 3.52 4.80
C VAL A 256 20.33 3.96 5.14
N ASP A 257 20.48 5.11 5.77
CA ASP A 257 21.75 5.73 6.12
C ASP A 257 22.45 5.04 7.31
N THR A 258 21.73 4.22 8.08
CA THR A 258 22.29 3.34 9.10
C THR A 258 21.90 1.88 8.83
N GLU A 259 22.60 0.92 9.46
CA GLU A 259 22.27 -0.51 9.38
C GLU A 259 20.87 -0.80 9.91
N ASP A 260 20.51 -0.18 11.04
CA ASP A 260 19.20 -0.33 11.67
C ASP A 260 18.08 0.24 10.77
N ASP A 261 18.29 1.44 10.19
CA ASP A 261 17.31 2.05 9.26
C ASP A 261 17.16 1.22 7.98
N ALA A 262 18.27 0.70 7.44
CA ALA A 262 18.26 -0.14 6.26
C ALA A 262 17.49 -1.46 6.52
N THR A 263 17.70 -2.08 7.69
CA THR A 263 16.94 -3.28 8.09
C THR A 263 15.45 -2.98 8.23
N ALA A 264 15.10 -1.85 8.84
CA ALA A 264 13.70 -1.41 8.94
C ALA A 264 13.08 -1.08 7.57
N ALA A 265 13.87 -0.53 6.66
CA ALA A 265 13.42 -0.23 5.30
C ALA A 265 13.07 -1.52 4.51
N ILE A 266 13.80 -2.62 4.73
CA ILE A 266 13.49 -3.93 4.11
C ILE A 266 12.06 -4.35 4.48
N ASP A 267 11.69 -4.28 5.75
CA ASP A 267 10.35 -4.66 6.20
C ASP A 267 9.26 -3.78 5.55
N ARG A 268 9.48 -2.46 5.52
CA ARG A 268 8.53 -1.52 4.89
C ARG A 268 8.39 -1.74 3.38
N ILE A 269 9.50 -2.03 2.69
CA ILE A 269 9.47 -2.34 1.25
C ILE A 269 8.74 -3.66 1.02
N ALA A 270 8.94 -4.67 1.88
CA ALA A 270 8.20 -5.94 1.78
C ALA A 270 6.69 -5.74 1.94
N GLU A 271 6.26 -4.89 2.88
CA GLU A 271 4.85 -4.50 3.03
C GLU A 271 4.30 -3.79 1.78
N ALA A 272 5.08 -2.88 1.19
CA ALA A 272 4.72 -2.20 -0.04
C ALA A 272 4.57 -3.16 -1.23
N VAL A 273 5.51 -4.12 -1.37
CA VAL A 273 5.45 -5.19 -2.39
C VAL A 273 4.18 -6.04 -2.19
N ALA A 274 3.85 -6.41 -0.95
CA ALA A 274 2.62 -7.15 -0.64
C ALA A 274 1.37 -6.36 -1.02
N LYS A 275 1.34 -5.04 -0.75
CA LYS A 275 0.23 -4.15 -1.09
C LYS A 275 0.04 -4.04 -2.61
N VAL A 276 1.12 -3.80 -3.35
CA VAL A 276 1.08 -3.74 -4.83
C VAL A 276 0.66 -5.08 -5.43
N SER A 277 1.15 -6.20 -4.88
CA SER A 277 0.79 -7.55 -5.34
C SER A 277 -0.69 -7.85 -5.09
N SER A 278 -1.22 -7.44 -3.93
CA SER A 278 -2.65 -7.56 -3.61
C SER A 278 -3.52 -6.76 -4.59
N GLN A 279 -3.14 -5.53 -4.89
CA GLN A 279 -3.85 -4.67 -5.84
C GLN A 279 -3.83 -5.27 -7.25
N ARG A 280 -2.68 -5.79 -7.70
CA ARG A 280 -2.57 -6.49 -9.00
C ARG A 280 -3.46 -7.72 -9.06
N SER A 281 -3.49 -8.52 -7.98
CA SER A 281 -4.37 -9.69 -7.90
C SER A 281 -5.85 -9.31 -7.98
N ALA A 282 -6.25 -8.22 -7.31
CA ALA A 282 -7.61 -7.70 -7.38
C ALA A 282 -7.98 -7.23 -8.80
N LEU A 283 -7.06 -6.53 -9.48
CA LEU A 283 -7.26 -6.08 -10.87
C LEU A 283 -7.34 -7.27 -11.83
N GLY A 284 -6.48 -8.28 -11.69
CA GLY A 284 -6.54 -9.49 -12.49
C GLY A 284 -7.85 -10.26 -12.31
N ALA A 285 -8.39 -10.31 -11.09
CA ALA A 285 -9.72 -10.88 -10.86
C ALA A 285 -10.83 -10.09 -11.54
N VAL A 286 -10.75 -8.76 -11.55
CA VAL A 286 -11.70 -7.90 -12.28
C VAL A 286 -11.57 -8.12 -13.79
N GLN A 287 -10.34 -8.20 -14.33
CA GLN A 287 -10.10 -8.49 -15.74
C GLN A 287 -10.75 -9.81 -16.16
N ASN A 288 -10.48 -10.90 -15.46
CA ASN A 288 -11.10 -12.20 -15.74
C ASN A 288 -12.63 -12.12 -15.71
N ARG A 289 -13.19 -11.39 -14.75
CA ARG A 289 -14.64 -11.19 -14.67
C ARG A 289 -15.18 -10.42 -15.86
N LEU A 290 -14.48 -9.40 -16.33
CA LEU A 290 -14.85 -8.63 -17.52
C LEU A 290 -14.78 -9.48 -18.79
N GLU A 291 -13.73 -10.28 -18.97
CA GLU A 291 -13.57 -11.19 -20.10
C GLU A 291 -14.72 -12.22 -20.17
N HIS A 292 -15.04 -12.87 -19.05
CA HIS A 292 -16.21 -13.76 -19.00
C HIS A 292 -17.54 -13.04 -19.25
N THR A 293 -17.64 -11.77 -18.86
CA THR A 293 -18.83 -10.97 -19.14
C THR A 293 -18.93 -10.66 -20.63
N ILE A 294 -17.82 -10.32 -21.30
CA ILE A 294 -17.77 -10.09 -22.75
C ILE A 294 -18.23 -11.35 -23.49
N ASP A 295 -17.63 -12.51 -23.18
CA ASP A 295 -18.01 -13.80 -23.79
C ASP A 295 -19.52 -14.10 -23.63
N ASN A 296 -20.06 -13.81 -22.44
CA ASN A 296 -21.50 -14.01 -22.19
C ASN A 296 -22.35 -13.02 -22.97
N LEU A 297 -21.98 -11.75 -23.02
CA LEU A 297 -22.70 -10.70 -23.77
C LEU A 297 -22.72 -11.03 -25.26
N ASP A 298 -21.60 -11.45 -25.84
CA ASP A 298 -21.47 -11.79 -27.24
C ASP A 298 -22.34 -12.99 -27.60
N ASN A 299 -22.38 -14.02 -26.75
CA ASN A 299 -23.27 -15.17 -26.91
C ASN A 299 -24.76 -14.75 -26.87
N VAL A 300 -25.14 -13.85 -25.93
CA VAL A 300 -26.51 -13.33 -25.84
C VAL A 300 -26.88 -12.48 -27.04
N VAL A 301 -25.94 -11.65 -27.54
CA VAL A 301 -26.12 -10.85 -28.76
C VAL A 301 -26.34 -11.76 -29.96
N GLU A 302 -25.49 -12.78 -30.17
CA GLU A 302 -25.62 -13.73 -31.26
C GLU A 302 -26.98 -14.44 -31.24
N ASN A 303 -27.37 -15.01 -30.09
CA ASN A 303 -28.63 -15.70 -29.92
C ASN A 303 -29.84 -14.76 -30.15
N THR A 304 -29.76 -13.53 -29.65
CA THR A 304 -30.84 -12.54 -29.79
C THR A 304 -30.97 -12.04 -31.24
N THR A 305 -29.84 -11.88 -31.93
CA THR A 305 -29.79 -11.52 -33.34
C THR A 305 -30.35 -12.63 -34.23
N ALA A 306 -29.98 -13.89 -33.95
CA ALA A 306 -30.56 -15.03 -34.65
C ALA A 306 -32.09 -15.16 -34.44
N ALA A 307 -32.56 -14.83 -33.22
CA ALA A 307 -34.01 -14.80 -32.94
C ALA A 307 -34.72 -13.62 -33.63
N GLU A 308 -34.08 -12.44 -33.67
CA GLU A 308 -34.60 -11.28 -34.39
C GLU A 308 -34.72 -11.53 -35.88
N SER A 309 -33.69 -12.16 -36.47
CA SER A 309 -33.66 -12.57 -37.87
C SER A 309 -34.83 -13.50 -38.20
N ARG A 310 -35.05 -14.54 -37.40
CA ARG A 310 -36.15 -15.51 -37.58
C ARG A 310 -37.53 -14.87 -37.52
N ILE A 311 -37.69 -13.75 -36.81
CA ILE A 311 -38.96 -13.04 -36.69
C ILE A 311 -39.14 -12.04 -37.83
N ARG A 312 -38.08 -11.42 -38.28
CA ARG A 312 -38.11 -10.26 -39.17
C ARG A 312 -37.79 -10.61 -40.61
N ASP A 313 -36.89 -11.54 -40.83
CA ASP A 313 -36.46 -11.86 -42.19
C ASP A 313 -37.47 -12.79 -42.81
N THR A 314 -38.11 -12.28 -43.85
CA THR A 314 -39.06 -13.06 -44.66
C THR A 314 -38.26 -13.97 -45.57
N ASP A 315 -38.60 -15.27 -45.61
CA ASP A 315 -38.04 -16.14 -46.63
C ASP A 315 -38.56 -15.64 -47.99
N MET A 316 -37.64 -14.98 -48.72
CA MET A 316 -37.97 -14.38 -50.02
C MET A 316 -38.42 -15.44 -51.03
N ALA A 317 -37.96 -16.69 -50.89
CA ALA A 317 -38.38 -17.76 -51.77
C ALA A 317 -39.84 -18.15 -51.50
N GLU A 318 -40.22 -18.28 -50.21
CA GLU A 318 -41.59 -18.59 -49.82
C GLU A 318 -42.55 -17.43 -50.16
N GLU A 319 -42.14 -16.17 -49.94
CA GLU A 319 -42.91 -15.00 -50.24
C GLU A 319 -43.10 -14.78 -51.76
N MET A 320 -42.09 -15.08 -52.59
CA MET A 320 -42.22 -15.10 -54.06
C MET A 320 -43.16 -16.19 -54.54
N VAL A 321 -43.17 -17.36 -53.92
CA VAL A 321 -44.14 -18.40 -54.22
C VAL A 321 -45.54 -17.94 -53.85
N ASN A 322 -45.75 -17.36 -52.69
CA ASN A 322 -47.04 -16.79 -52.28
C ASN A 322 -47.47 -15.64 -53.17
N TYR A 323 -46.54 -14.73 -53.56
CA TYR A 323 -46.82 -13.68 -54.52
C TYR A 323 -47.22 -14.21 -55.89
N SER A 324 -46.48 -15.19 -56.41
CA SER A 324 -46.83 -15.83 -57.70
C SER A 324 -48.15 -16.58 -57.63
N LYS A 325 -48.43 -17.27 -56.54
CA LYS A 325 -49.73 -17.95 -56.32
C LYS A 325 -50.89 -16.95 -56.29
N ASN A 326 -50.71 -15.81 -55.59
CA ASN A 326 -51.76 -14.78 -55.52
C ASN A 326 -51.95 -13.98 -56.81
N ASN A 327 -50.97 -13.94 -57.72
CA ASN A 327 -51.11 -13.32 -59.04
C ASN A 327 -51.70 -14.27 -60.07
N ILE A 328 -51.72 -15.57 -59.86
CA ILE A 328 -52.26 -16.60 -60.76
C ILE A 328 -53.74 -16.87 -60.42
N LEU A 329 -54.17 -16.61 -59.20
CA LEU A 329 -55.56 -16.66 -58.76
C LEU A 329 -56.30 -15.36 -59.07
#